data_77c09441e3e90221df2d33d50a7ec0aa
#
_entry.id   77c09441e3e90221df2d33d50a7ec0aa
#
_cell.length_a   1.000
_cell.length_b   1.000
_cell.length_c   1.000
_cell.angle_alpha   90.00
_cell.angle_beta   90.00
_cell.angle_gamma   90.00
#
_symmetry.space_group_name_H-M   'P 1'
#
loop_
_entity.id
_entity.type
_entity.pdbx_description
1 polymer ?
#
loop_
_entity_poly.entity_id
_entity_poly.type
_entity_poly.pdbx_seq_one_letter_code
_entity_poly.pdbx_strand_id
1 'polypeptide(L)'
;MAKPVLTILPDPPAPPAGVGVIAGGGRLPIMVAQGLRERGNLVHGLGIAAQFDPTFPEQCDSFRDVGLLRIGQWCNALKRRGVRHAIMVGRVDKAKVMHDPLRAVRNVPDLRTLRTWLRCRRDRRSHALLSAIAEEMDRGGVSLLDSTIPIPDELADPGVMTRTRPTPEQ
;
A
#
# COMPACT_ATOMS: atom_id res chain seq x y z
N MET A 1 6.19 -20.52 -19.25
CA MET A 1 7.10 -19.40 -18.95
C MET A 1 6.27 -18.13 -18.92
N ALA A 2 5.98 -17.61 -17.74
CA ALA A 2 5.27 -16.35 -17.59
C ALA A 2 6.13 -15.20 -18.17
N LYS A 3 5.55 -14.36 -19.03
CA LYS A 3 6.21 -13.13 -19.49
C LYS A 3 6.47 -12.24 -18.28
N PRO A 4 7.68 -11.67 -18.13
CA PRO A 4 7.92 -10.72 -17.06
C PRO A 4 6.95 -9.55 -17.23
N VAL A 5 6.13 -9.30 -16.23
CA VAL A 5 5.38 -8.06 -16.12
C VAL A 5 6.43 -6.97 -16.01
N LEU A 6 6.43 -6.02 -16.93
CA LEU A 6 7.29 -4.83 -16.86
C LEU A 6 6.86 -4.02 -15.63
N THR A 7 7.48 -4.33 -14.50
CA THR A 7 7.24 -3.62 -13.24
C THR A 7 8.12 -2.37 -13.25
N ILE A 8 7.50 -1.21 -13.26
CA ILE A 8 8.18 0.11 -13.14
C ILE A 8 8.69 0.31 -11.69
N LEU A 9 8.27 -0.57 -10.79
CA LEU A 9 8.57 -0.51 -9.36
C LEU A 9 9.89 -1.24 -9.08
N PRO A 10 10.65 -0.79 -8.07
CA PRO A 10 11.93 -1.42 -7.71
C PRO A 10 11.73 -2.85 -7.19
N ASP A 11 12.78 -3.65 -7.30
CA ASP A 11 12.81 -4.99 -6.72
C ASP A 11 12.80 -4.93 -5.18
N PRO A 12 12.20 -5.92 -4.51
CA PRO A 12 12.21 -5.99 -3.06
C PRO A 12 13.64 -6.17 -2.54
N PRO A 13 13.95 -5.57 -1.38
CA PRO A 13 15.27 -5.72 -0.78
C PRO A 13 15.49 -7.17 -0.35
N ALA A 14 16.76 -7.63 -0.43
CA ALA A 14 17.14 -8.96 0.03
C ALA A 14 16.87 -9.13 1.54
N PRO A 15 16.35 -10.29 1.97
CA PRO A 15 16.19 -10.60 3.38
C PRO A 15 17.53 -10.56 4.15
N PRO A 16 17.52 -10.19 5.42
CA PRO A 16 16.40 -9.92 6.33
C PRO A 16 15.93 -8.45 6.35
N ALA A 17 15.94 -7.76 5.24
CA ALA A 17 15.57 -6.34 5.19
C ALA A 17 14.13 -6.10 5.65
N GLY A 18 13.89 -4.95 6.30
CA GLY A 18 12.57 -4.50 6.67
C GLY A 18 11.77 -3.96 5.49
N VAL A 19 10.52 -4.41 5.36
CA VAL A 19 9.55 -3.92 4.38
C VAL A 19 8.33 -3.35 5.08
N GLY A 20 7.90 -2.18 4.66
CA GLY A 20 6.68 -1.53 5.15
C GLY A 20 5.43 -2.14 4.50
N VAL A 21 4.37 -2.40 5.26
CA VAL A 21 3.05 -2.73 4.71
C VAL A 21 2.06 -1.67 5.15
N ILE A 22 1.63 -0.84 4.20
CA ILE A 22 0.64 0.22 4.40
C ILE A 22 -0.73 -0.40 4.14
N ALA A 23 -1.42 -0.75 5.21
CA ALA A 23 -2.59 -1.60 5.20
C ALA A 23 -3.90 -0.81 5.28
N GLY A 24 -4.76 -0.99 4.30
CA GLY A 24 -6.19 -0.72 4.39
C GLY A 24 -6.97 -1.94 4.87
N GLY A 25 -8.28 -1.92 4.69
CA GLY A 25 -9.18 -3.02 5.06
C GLY A 25 -9.10 -4.20 4.10
N GLY A 26 -9.56 -5.36 4.60
CA GLY A 26 -9.60 -6.61 3.88
C GLY A 26 -8.46 -7.57 4.25
N ARG A 27 -8.51 -8.78 3.70
CA ARG A 27 -7.56 -9.86 4.02
C ARG A 27 -6.20 -9.72 3.32
N LEU A 28 -6.17 -9.00 2.20
CA LEU A 28 -4.97 -8.89 1.36
C LEU A 28 -3.73 -8.36 2.10
N PRO A 29 -3.81 -7.35 3.01
CA PRO A 29 -2.65 -6.92 3.80
C PRO A 29 -2.05 -8.03 4.67
N ILE A 30 -2.89 -8.91 5.21
CA ILE A 30 -2.45 -10.06 6.03
C ILE A 30 -1.65 -11.03 5.16
N MET A 31 -2.18 -11.38 3.98
CA MET A 31 -1.53 -12.30 3.03
C MET A 31 -0.18 -11.75 2.57
N VAL A 32 -0.11 -10.46 2.25
CA VAL A 32 1.15 -9.78 1.88
C VAL A 32 2.16 -9.81 3.03
N ALA A 33 1.72 -9.56 4.27
CA ALA A 33 2.59 -9.62 5.44
C ALA A 33 3.14 -11.04 5.67
N GLN A 34 2.30 -12.05 5.54
CA GLN A 34 2.69 -13.47 5.65
C GLN A 34 3.69 -13.84 4.56
N GLY A 35 3.41 -13.52 3.29
CA GLY A 35 4.32 -13.81 2.18
C GLY A 35 5.68 -13.10 2.30
N LEU A 36 5.75 -11.89 2.89
CA LEU A 36 7.01 -11.23 3.21
C LEU A 36 7.78 -11.97 4.31
N ARG A 37 7.10 -12.42 5.35
CA ARG A 37 7.73 -13.19 6.46
C ARG A 37 8.24 -14.54 6.00
N GLU A 38 7.50 -15.25 5.17
CA GLU A 38 7.92 -16.52 4.54
C GLU A 38 9.19 -16.35 3.70
N ARG A 39 9.40 -15.18 3.12
CA ARG A 39 10.62 -14.79 2.41
C ARG A 39 11.76 -14.35 3.34
N GLY A 40 11.53 -14.28 4.65
CA GLY A 40 12.52 -13.87 5.65
C GLY A 40 12.65 -12.36 5.83
N ASN A 41 11.73 -11.55 5.31
CA ASN A 41 11.71 -10.10 5.54
C ASN A 41 11.05 -9.75 6.87
N LEU A 42 11.50 -8.66 7.49
CA LEU A 42 10.83 -8.05 8.64
C LEU A 42 9.66 -7.17 8.15
N VAL A 43 8.49 -7.31 8.77
CA VAL A 43 7.28 -6.58 8.38
C VAL A 43 7.01 -5.42 9.34
N HIS A 44 6.99 -4.20 8.79
CA HIS A 44 6.65 -2.99 9.53
C HIS A 44 5.29 -2.44 9.09
N GLY A 45 4.23 -2.79 9.83
CA GLY A 45 2.85 -2.45 9.50
C GLY A 45 2.48 -1.00 9.81
N LEU A 46 1.81 -0.35 8.86
CA LEU A 46 1.10 0.92 9.04
C LEU A 46 -0.38 0.71 8.73
N GLY A 47 -1.24 0.74 9.74
CA GLY A 47 -2.69 0.66 9.56
C GLY A 47 -3.28 2.03 9.24
N ILE A 48 -4.03 2.15 8.15
CA ILE A 48 -4.60 3.43 7.71
C ILE A 48 -5.92 3.70 8.42
N ALA A 49 -5.98 4.78 9.21
CA ALA A 49 -7.21 5.35 9.77
C ALA A 49 -8.09 4.33 10.52
N ALA A 50 -7.49 3.37 11.20
CA ALA A 50 -8.15 2.26 11.89
C ALA A 50 -9.13 1.45 10.99
N GLN A 51 -8.84 1.36 9.70
CA GLN A 51 -9.64 0.57 8.74
C GLN A 51 -8.99 -0.77 8.36
N PHE A 52 -7.90 -1.14 9.01
CA PHE A 52 -7.22 -2.42 8.82
C PHE A 52 -7.93 -3.55 9.58
N ASP A 53 -7.65 -4.78 9.20
CA ASP A 53 -8.13 -5.96 9.91
C ASP A 53 -7.50 -6.02 11.31
N PRO A 54 -8.28 -6.27 12.39
CA PRO A 54 -7.77 -6.33 13.77
C PRO A 54 -6.63 -7.32 13.98
N THR A 55 -6.53 -8.37 13.16
CA THR A 55 -5.47 -9.38 13.24
C THR A 55 -4.20 -9.01 12.48
N PHE A 56 -4.24 -7.96 11.65
CA PHE A 56 -3.08 -7.51 10.88
C PHE A 56 -1.87 -7.12 11.75
N PRO A 57 -2.02 -6.43 12.90
CA PRO A 57 -0.89 -6.11 13.78
C PRO A 57 -0.09 -7.33 14.25
N GLU A 58 -0.75 -8.49 14.41
CA GLU A 58 -0.13 -9.75 14.83
C GLU A 58 0.83 -10.32 13.77
N GLN A 59 0.66 -9.91 12.53
CA GLN A 59 1.50 -10.32 11.40
C GLN A 59 2.74 -9.43 11.23
N CYS A 60 2.90 -8.40 12.06
CA CYS A 60 3.94 -7.39 11.93
C CYS A 60 4.98 -7.48 13.05
N ASP A 61 6.25 -7.30 12.73
CA ASP A 61 7.33 -7.14 13.71
C ASP A 61 7.25 -5.79 14.43
N SER A 62 6.66 -4.80 13.79
CA SER A 62 6.21 -3.55 14.43
C SER A 62 4.97 -3.00 13.74
N PHE A 63 4.08 -2.38 14.50
CA PHE A 63 2.85 -1.83 13.97
C PHE A 63 2.60 -0.41 14.47
N ARG A 64 1.94 0.40 13.63
CA ARG A 64 1.48 1.74 13.98
C ARG A 64 0.22 2.12 13.20
N ASP A 65 -0.78 2.66 13.91
CA ASP A 65 -1.95 3.30 13.27
C ASP A 65 -1.58 4.72 12.81
N VAL A 66 -1.91 5.06 11.56
CA VAL A 66 -1.57 6.32 10.90
C VAL A 66 -2.78 6.96 10.24
N GLY A 67 -2.77 8.28 10.13
CA GLY A 67 -3.83 9.00 9.42
C GLY A 67 -3.77 8.78 7.90
N LEU A 68 -4.94 8.71 7.26
CA LEU A 68 -5.05 8.52 5.80
C LEU A 68 -4.36 9.66 5.01
N LEU A 69 -4.51 10.90 5.45
CA LEU A 69 -4.00 12.09 4.75
C LEU A 69 -2.66 12.57 5.33
N ARG A 70 -1.79 11.64 5.74
CA ARG A 70 -0.52 11.96 6.40
C ARG A 70 0.67 11.19 5.81
N ILE A 71 0.92 11.37 4.50
CA ILE A 71 2.01 10.69 3.77
C ILE A 71 3.37 10.94 4.42
N GLY A 72 3.63 12.14 4.92
CA GLY A 72 4.85 12.46 5.65
C GLY A 72 4.99 11.66 6.95
N GLN A 73 3.88 11.39 7.64
CA GLN A 73 3.86 10.53 8.84
C GLN A 73 4.20 9.08 8.47
N TRP A 74 3.70 8.56 7.34
CA TRP A 74 4.00 7.21 6.86
C TRP A 74 5.49 7.05 6.60
N CYS A 75 6.07 7.95 5.78
CA CYS A 75 7.50 7.94 5.48
C CYS A 75 8.36 8.04 6.74
N ASN A 76 8.01 8.95 7.67
CA ASN A 76 8.78 9.12 8.90
C ASN A 76 8.68 7.90 9.83
N ALA A 77 7.50 7.25 9.91
CA ALA A 77 7.33 6.04 10.70
C ALA A 77 8.19 4.90 10.19
N LEU A 78 8.22 4.67 8.88
CA LEU A 78 9.03 3.64 8.23
C LEU A 78 10.53 3.94 8.33
N LYS A 79 10.96 5.16 8.01
CA LYS A 79 12.38 5.56 8.07
C LYS A 79 12.99 5.46 9.46
N ARG A 80 12.24 5.72 10.52
CA ARG A 80 12.70 5.53 11.91
C ARG A 80 13.02 4.07 12.23
N ARG A 81 12.52 3.12 11.43
CA ARG A 81 12.79 1.67 11.50
C ARG A 81 13.82 1.21 10.48
N GLY A 82 14.46 2.16 9.76
CA GLY A 82 15.41 1.82 8.70
C GLY A 82 14.76 1.34 7.39
N VAL A 83 13.42 1.37 7.31
CA VAL A 83 12.66 0.87 6.16
C VAL A 83 12.63 1.89 5.05
N ARG A 84 13.01 1.47 3.85
CA ARG A 84 13.04 2.29 2.62
C ARG A 84 12.12 1.77 1.51
N HIS A 85 11.50 0.62 1.71
CA HIS A 85 10.59 0.00 0.75
C HIS A 85 9.27 -0.32 1.42
N ALA A 86 8.17 -0.09 0.73
CA ALA A 86 6.84 -0.36 1.27
C ALA A 86 5.89 -0.90 0.19
N ILE A 87 4.94 -1.70 0.62
CA ILE A 87 3.81 -2.16 -0.18
C ILE A 87 2.55 -1.45 0.34
N MET A 88 1.76 -0.89 -0.57
CA MET A 88 0.46 -0.30 -0.23
C MET A 88 -0.65 -1.21 -0.73
N VAL A 89 -1.47 -1.71 0.19
CA VAL A 89 -2.46 -2.75 -0.12
C VAL A 89 -3.69 -2.65 0.79
N GLY A 90 -4.82 -3.13 0.27
CA GLY A 90 -6.09 -3.11 0.97
C GLY A 90 -6.99 -1.96 0.56
N ARG A 91 -8.23 -2.00 1.01
CA ARG A 91 -9.27 -1.04 0.67
C ARG A 91 -9.37 0.06 1.72
N VAL A 92 -9.54 1.31 1.26
CA VAL A 92 -9.82 2.45 2.14
C VAL A 92 -11.19 3.03 1.80
N ASP A 93 -12.08 3.01 2.78
CA ASP A 93 -13.39 3.63 2.69
C ASP A 93 -13.27 5.12 3.08
N LYS A 94 -13.26 5.97 2.06
CA LYS A 94 -13.16 7.43 2.24
C LYS A 94 -14.35 8.01 3.01
N ALA A 95 -15.55 7.41 2.84
CA ALA A 95 -16.75 7.89 3.51
C ALA A 95 -16.65 7.73 5.04
N LYS A 96 -16.13 6.58 5.51
CA LYS A 96 -15.93 6.34 6.95
C LYS A 96 -14.97 7.34 7.60
N VAL A 97 -13.99 7.84 6.84
CA VAL A 97 -13.04 8.84 7.36
C VAL A 97 -13.67 10.22 7.48
N MET A 98 -14.59 10.57 6.57
CA MET A 98 -15.19 11.91 6.50
C MET A 98 -16.34 12.10 7.51
N HIS A 99 -17.02 11.02 7.90
CA HIS A 99 -18.20 11.11 8.79
C HIS A 99 -17.89 11.03 10.29
N ASP A 100 -16.65 10.74 10.68
CA ASP A 100 -16.24 10.69 12.10
C ASP A 100 -15.40 11.94 12.45
N PRO A 101 -15.95 12.88 13.24
CA PRO A 101 -15.26 14.13 13.57
C PRO A 101 -13.97 13.92 14.37
N LEU A 102 -13.89 12.89 15.23
CA LEU A 102 -12.67 12.56 15.97
C LEU A 102 -11.58 12.00 15.04
N ARG A 103 -11.98 11.23 14.03
CA ARG A 103 -11.07 10.74 12.98
C ARG A 103 -10.67 11.86 12.04
N ALA A 104 -11.54 12.84 11.78
CA ALA A 104 -11.22 14.01 10.96
C ALA A 104 -10.01 14.78 11.51
N VAL A 105 -9.94 14.99 12.83
CA VAL A 105 -8.79 15.67 13.48
C VAL A 105 -7.49 14.87 13.31
N ARG A 106 -7.54 13.54 13.41
CA ARG A 106 -6.37 12.66 13.18
C ARG A 106 -5.94 12.58 11.71
N ASN A 107 -6.84 12.92 10.79
CA ASN A 107 -6.63 12.87 9.35
C ASN A 107 -6.37 14.25 8.71
N VAL A 108 -6.10 15.30 9.52
CA VAL A 108 -5.68 16.59 8.98
C VAL A 108 -4.47 16.38 8.06
N PRO A 109 -4.54 16.80 6.79
CA PRO A 109 -3.45 16.61 5.84
C PRO A 109 -2.15 17.22 6.34
N ASP A 110 -1.05 16.48 6.23
CA ASP A 110 0.26 17.09 6.40
C ASP A 110 0.67 17.88 5.13
N LEU A 111 1.74 18.67 5.22
CA LEU A 111 2.21 19.52 4.13
C LEU A 111 2.54 18.72 2.85
N ARG A 112 2.99 17.45 3.00
CA ARG A 112 3.28 16.57 1.87
C ARG A 112 1.99 16.15 1.17
N THR A 113 1.00 15.71 1.93
CA THR A 113 -0.32 15.34 1.40
C THR A 113 -1.01 16.54 0.75
N LEU A 114 -0.95 17.72 1.37
CA LEU A 114 -1.52 18.93 0.80
C LEU A 114 -0.88 19.28 -0.55
N ARG A 115 0.45 19.20 -0.65
CA ARG A 115 1.17 19.44 -1.91
C ARG A 115 0.77 18.42 -2.98
N THR A 116 0.67 17.15 -2.63
CA THR A 116 0.24 16.07 -3.52
C THR A 116 -1.18 16.32 -4.02
N TRP A 117 -2.10 16.69 -3.12
CA TRP A 117 -3.48 16.99 -3.46
C TRP A 117 -3.62 18.20 -4.39
N LEU A 118 -2.85 19.25 -4.16
CA LEU A 118 -2.84 20.44 -5.03
C LEU A 118 -2.35 20.12 -6.44
N ARG A 119 -1.40 19.19 -6.59
CA ARG A 119 -0.93 18.71 -7.91
C ARG A 119 -2.00 17.90 -8.64
N CYS A 120 -2.75 17.04 -7.92
CA CYS A 120 -3.77 16.17 -8.49
C CYS A 120 -5.12 16.88 -8.73
N ARG A 121 -5.27 18.18 -8.43
CA ARG A 121 -6.56 18.91 -8.60
C ARG A 121 -7.14 18.83 -10.00
N ARG A 122 -6.31 18.73 -11.03
CA ARG A 122 -6.72 18.70 -12.46
C ARG A 122 -7.07 17.29 -12.94
N ASP A 123 -6.46 16.25 -12.36
CA ASP A 123 -6.77 14.87 -12.70
C ASP A 123 -7.16 14.10 -11.43
N ARG A 124 -8.47 13.81 -11.32
CA ARG A 124 -9.07 13.10 -10.16
C ARG A 124 -9.18 11.59 -10.36
N ARG A 125 -8.59 11.05 -11.43
CA ARG A 125 -8.59 9.61 -11.68
C ARG A 125 -7.83 8.90 -10.58
N SER A 126 -8.31 7.75 -10.16
CA SER A 126 -7.69 6.97 -9.07
C SER A 126 -6.22 6.64 -9.34
N HIS A 127 -5.88 6.38 -10.60
CA HIS A 127 -4.50 6.11 -11.02
C HIS A 127 -3.57 7.32 -10.77
N ALA A 128 -4.00 8.53 -11.17
CA ALA A 128 -3.20 9.75 -10.98
C ALA A 128 -2.94 10.03 -9.49
N LEU A 129 -3.93 9.78 -8.63
CA LEU A 129 -3.77 9.92 -7.18
C LEU A 129 -2.76 8.92 -6.61
N LEU A 130 -2.86 7.64 -7.00
CA LEU A 130 -1.93 6.60 -6.53
C LEU A 130 -0.50 6.86 -7.00
N SER A 131 -0.31 7.27 -8.26
CA SER A 131 1.01 7.67 -8.78
C SER A 131 1.59 8.86 -8.01
N ALA A 132 0.77 9.86 -7.72
CA ALA A 132 1.22 11.02 -6.96
C ALA A 132 1.58 10.69 -5.50
N ILE A 133 0.88 9.74 -4.88
CA ILE A 133 1.24 9.21 -3.55
C ILE A 133 2.59 8.48 -3.64
N ALA A 134 2.77 7.62 -4.65
CA ALA A 134 4.02 6.88 -4.87
C ALA A 134 5.22 7.83 -5.04
N GLU A 135 5.07 8.84 -5.90
CA GLU A 135 6.12 9.87 -6.08
C GLU A 135 6.43 10.64 -4.80
N GLU A 136 5.42 10.98 -4.00
CA GLU A 136 5.65 11.72 -2.76
C GLU A 136 6.27 10.84 -1.68
N MET A 137 5.95 9.57 -1.64
CA MET A 137 6.63 8.59 -0.78
C MET A 137 8.09 8.42 -1.17
N ASP A 138 8.38 8.30 -2.47
CA ASP A 138 9.75 8.19 -2.98
C ASP A 138 10.58 9.43 -2.62
N ARG A 139 10.03 10.65 -2.81
CA ARG A 139 10.64 11.89 -2.30
C ARG A 139 10.80 11.88 -0.77
N GLY A 140 9.95 11.17 -0.08
CA GLY A 140 10.03 10.92 1.37
C GLY A 140 11.12 9.91 1.75
N GLY A 141 11.77 9.26 0.78
CA GLY A 141 12.81 8.25 0.96
C GLY A 141 12.26 6.86 1.26
N VAL A 142 11.02 6.58 0.80
CA VAL A 142 10.38 5.25 0.88
C VAL A 142 9.77 4.95 -0.49
N SER A 143 10.35 4.02 -1.23
CA SER A 143 9.85 3.59 -2.54
C SER A 143 8.78 2.51 -2.40
N LEU A 144 7.75 2.58 -3.23
CA LEU A 144 6.71 1.55 -3.27
C LEU A 144 7.20 0.33 -4.08
N LEU A 145 6.81 -0.85 -3.62
CA LEU A 145 7.02 -2.13 -4.29
C LEU A 145 5.69 -2.64 -4.87
N ASP A 146 5.79 -3.57 -5.81
CA ASP A 146 4.63 -4.29 -6.32
C ASP A 146 4.04 -5.20 -5.23
N SER A 147 2.74 -5.07 -4.99
CA SER A 147 2.02 -5.83 -3.98
C SER A 147 1.83 -7.30 -4.33
N THR A 148 2.07 -7.70 -5.56
CA THR A 148 1.92 -9.07 -6.03
C THR A 148 3.15 -9.94 -5.74
N ILE A 149 4.32 -9.32 -5.56
CA ILE A 149 5.58 -10.04 -5.35
C ILE A 149 5.54 -11.00 -4.15
N PRO A 150 4.98 -10.63 -2.98
CA PRO A 150 4.95 -11.53 -1.82
C PRO A 150 3.93 -12.68 -1.94
N ILE A 151 2.98 -12.58 -2.87
CA ILE A 151 1.83 -13.48 -2.98
C ILE A 151 1.62 -14.02 -4.41
N PRO A 152 2.64 -14.57 -5.06
CA PRO A 152 2.55 -15.01 -6.46
C PRO A 152 1.49 -16.09 -6.69
N ASP A 153 1.27 -16.95 -5.69
CA ASP A 153 0.31 -18.07 -5.79
C ASP A 153 -1.16 -17.63 -5.68
N GLU A 154 -1.39 -16.39 -5.26
CA GLU A 154 -2.74 -15.80 -5.16
C GLU A 154 -3.14 -15.01 -6.41
N LEU A 155 -2.27 -14.97 -7.41
CA LEU A 155 -2.55 -14.29 -8.66
C LEU A 155 -3.33 -15.21 -9.60
N ALA A 156 -4.29 -14.63 -10.28
CA ALA A 156 -5.03 -15.34 -11.33
C ALA A 156 -4.09 -15.72 -12.49
N ASP A 157 -4.24 -16.94 -12.98
CA ASP A 157 -3.55 -17.39 -14.18
C ASP A 157 -3.92 -16.52 -15.38
N PRO A 158 -2.98 -16.23 -16.29
CA PRO A 158 -3.28 -15.51 -17.51
C PRO A 158 -4.16 -16.36 -18.43
N GLY A 159 -5.31 -15.82 -18.83
CA GLY A 159 -6.20 -16.52 -19.75
C GLY A 159 -7.68 -16.21 -19.50
N VAL A 160 -8.53 -16.97 -20.21
CA VAL A 160 -9.98 -16.87 -20.07
C VAL A 160 -10.43 -17.72 -18.89
N MET A 161 -10.82 -17.06 -17.79
CA MET A 161 -11.30 -17.70 -16.56
C MET A 161 -12.82 -17.87 -16.53
N THR A 162 -13.54 -17.34 -17.50
CA THR A 162 -15.00 -17.42 -17.60
C THR A 162 -15.42 -18.52 -18.56
N ARG A 163 -16.64 -19.08 -18.37
CA ARG A 163 -17.22 -20.09 -19.27
C ARG A 163 -17.44 -19.53 -20.68
N THR A 164 -17.68 -18.24 -20.79
CA THR A 164 -17.88 -17.53 -22.06
C THR A 164 -16.64 -16.71 -22.38
N ARG A 165 -16.07 -16.88 -23.55
CA ARG A 165 -14.97 -16.06 -24.02
C ARG A 165 -15.45 -14.67 -24.37
N PRO A 166 -14.64 -13.60 -24.12
CA PRO A 166 -14.96 -12.28 -24.59
C PRO A 166 -15.04 -12.26 -26.13
N THR A 167 -15.94 -11.44 -26.67
CA THR A 167 -15.99 -11.18 -28.11
C THR A 167 -14.86 -10.23 -28.52
N PRO A 168 -14.49 -10.18 -29.82
CA PRO A 168 -13.43 -9.28 -30.30
C PRO A 168 -13.71 -7.79 -30.01
N GLU A 169 -14.97 -7.43 -29.72
CA GLU A 169 -15.41 -6.06 -29.43
C GLU A 169 -15.42 -5.72 -27.93
N GLN A 170 -15.19 -6.70 -27.05
CA GLN A 170 -15.08 -6.55 -25.59
C GLN A 170 -13.62 -6.49 -25.15
#